data_3a6c1d2ec652290387efa01a643efa56
#
_entry.id   3a6c1d2ec652290387efa01a643efa56
#
_cell.length_a   1.000
_cell.length_b   1.000
_cell.length_c   1.000
_cell.angle_alpha   90.00
_cell.angle_beta   90.00
_cell.angle_gamma   90.00
#
_symmetry.space_group_name_H-M   'P 1'
#
loop_
_entity.id
_entity.type
_entity.pdbx_description
1 polymer ?
#
loop_
_entity_poly.entity_id
_entity_poly.type
_entity_poly.pdbx_seq_one_letter_code
_entity_poly.pdbx_strand_id
1 'polypeptide(L)'
;MPPSSPRILIVEDDSIITHLLATMLQKKGYSVAGVVTSGEEAVIKSAELNPDLIIMDVGLAGKMDGLEAAHYIFQLFHYPILFVTGCTDEDKISKAKFSQPYGVIFKPFTPIEIATNVELAIYNHSHRPKSTSQYPAGEPGKIKEMLDAVILTDKRGRIIYFNPTALWYVDIPAKDIYLKHWREVMMLINDKTDEQLKDPVAECANHMTGVVYDSNAAMVTTTSKRRKVRINVRPLLDNRGQFLAVMVSIREKTPKPGMPQ
;
A
#
# COMPACT_ATOMS: atom_id res chain seq x y z
N MET A 1 -7.75 -25.36 17.24
CA MET A 1 -7.64 -25.36 15.77
C MET A 1 -6.18 -25.49 15.44
N PRO A 2 -5.75 -26.28 14.45
CA PRO A 2 -4.36 -26.24 14.01
C PRO A 2 -4.05 -24.80 13.55
N PRO A 3 -2.84 -24.30 13.77
CA PRO A 3 -2.46 -22.97 13.31
C PRO A 3 -2.69 -22.90 11.80
N SER A 4 -3.36 -21.86 11.35
CA SER A 4 -3.59 -21.64 9.91
C SER A 4 -2.23 -21.54 9.21
N SER A 5 -2.11 -22.23 8.07
CA SER A 5 -0.91 -22.18 7.25
C SER A 5 -0.56 -20.71 6.92
N PRO A 6 0.69 -20.26 7.13
CA PRO A 6 1.09 -18.90 6.81
C PRO A 6 0.81 -18.56 5.34
N ARG A 7 0.30 -17.36 5.12
CA ARG A 7 -0.18 -16.85 3.83
C ARG A 7 0.88 -15.95 3.20
N ILE A 8 1.34 -16.32 2.02
CA ILE A 8 2.45 -15.62 1.35
C ILE A 8 1.95 -14.96 0.07
N LEU A 9 2.22 -13.66 -0.09
CA LEU A 9 2.03 -12.94 -1.33
C LEU A 9 3.32 -13.04 -2.16
N ILE A 10 3.22 -13.45 -3.41
CA ILE A 10 4.34 -13.49 -4.36
C ILE A 10 4.22 -12.31 -5.31
N VAL A 11 5.30 -11.56 -5.46
CA VAL A 11 5.42 -10.40 -6.36
C VAL A 11 6.59 -10.66 -7.31
N GLU A 12 6.27 -11.10 -8.52
CA GLU A 12 7.24 -11.56 -9.51
C GLU A 12 6.60 -11.49 -10.91
N ASP A 13 7.25 -10.89 -11.89
CA ASP A 13 6.74 -10.75 -13.26
C ASP A 13 7.13 -11.92 -14.18
N ASP A 14 8.14 -12.72 -13.81
CA ASP A 14 8.46 -13.98 -14.49
C ASP A 14 7.53 -15.11 -14.04
N SER A 15 6.70 -15.59 -14.97
CA SER A 15 5.74 -16.66 -14.72
C SER A 15 6.39 -18.01 -14.35
N ILE A 16 7.61 -18.29 -14.82
CA ILE A 16 8.34 -19.51 -14.50
C ILE A 16 8.81 -19.46 -13.05
N ILE A 17 9.40 -18.34 -12.65
CA ILE A 17 9.85 -18.11 -11.27
C ILE A 17 8.67 -18.11 -10.31
N THR A 18 7.57 -17.45 -10.69
CA THR A 18 6.31 -17.47 -9.93
C THR A 18 5.81 -18.89 -9.67
N HIS A 19 5.72 -19.71 -10.72
CA HIS A 19 5.28 -21.09 -10.60
C HIS A 19 6.20 -21.94 -9.72
N LEU A 20 7.51 -21.73 -9.86
CA LEU A 20 8.53 -22.40 -9.06
C LEU A 20 8.39 -22.05 -7.57
N LEU A 21 8.31 -20.74 -7.23
CA LEU A 21 8.11 -20.26 -5.87
C LEU A 21 6.81 -20.82 -5.26
N ALA A 22 5.69 -20.73 -5.98
CA ALA A 22 4.40 -21.23 -5.51
C ALA A 22 4.47 -22.73 -5.20
N THR A 23 5.08 -23.52 -6.08
CA THR A 23 5.24 -24.98 -5.89
C THR A 23 6.11 -25.31 -4.67
N MET A 24 7.23 -24.59 -4.49
CA MET A 24 8.13 -24.77 -3.34
C MET A 24 7.44 -24.44 -2.02
N LEU A 25 6.72 -23.33 -1.96
CA LEU A 25 5.98 -22.89 -0.79
C LEU A 25 4.89 -23.87 -0.40
N GLN A 26 4.07 -24.28 -1.36
CA GLN A 26 2.98 -25.24 -1.13
C GLN A 26 3.49 -26.61 -0.62
N LYS A 27 4.60 -27.11 -1.18
CA LYS A 27 5.25 -28.34 -0.70
C LYS A 27 5.75 -28.25 0.74
N LYS A 28 6.00 -27.04 1.23
CA LYS A 28 6.41 -26.77 2.62
C LYS A 28 5.25 -26.42 3.55
N GLY A 29 4.01 -26.50 3.05
CA GLY A 29 2.81 -26.25 3.83
C GLY A 29 2.41 -24.78 3.95
N TYR A 30 3.02 -23.87 3.18
CA TYR A 30 2.60 -22.48 3.10
C TYR A 30 1.45 -22.30 2.12
N SER A 31 0.59 -21.30 2.37
CA SER A 31 -0.49 -20.91 1.49
C SER A 31 -0.09 -19.71 0.64
N VAL A 32 -0.25 -19.80 -0.68
CA VAL A 32 -0.07 -18.64 -1.57
C VAL A 32 -1.34 -17.80 -1.50
N ALA A 33 -1.27 -16.64 -0.87
CA ALA A 33 -2.39 -15.71 -0.71
C ALA A 33 -2.76 -15.01 -2.03
N GLY A 34 -1.78 -14.83 -2.90
CA GLY A 34 -1.94 -14.22 -4.22
C GLY A 34 -0.62 -14.16 -4.95
N VAL A 35 -0.71 -13.85 -6.24
CA VAL A 35 0.41 -13.60 -7.13
C VAL A 35 0.12 -12.29 -7.86
N VAL A 36 1.10 -11.39 -7.91
CA VAL A 36 1.04 -10.13 -8.64
C VAL A 36 2.35 -9.89 -9.39
N THR A 37 2.30 -9.08 -10.44
CA THR A 37 3.40 -8.92 -11.39
C THR A 37 3.98 -7.51 -11.41
N SER A 38 3.46 -6.59 -10.59
CA SER A 38 3.94 -5.21 -10.52
C SER A 38 3.99 -4.69 -9.08
N GLY A 39 4.83 -3.68 -8.84
CA GLY A 39 4.96 -3.03 -7.54
C GLY A 39 3.67 -2.36 -7.10
N GLU A 40 2.94 -1.76 -8.03
CA GLU A 40 1.65 -1.11 -7.78
C GLU A 40 0.62 -2.12 -7.27
N GLU A 41 0.49 -3.27 -7.95
CA GLU A 41 -0.40 -4.34 -7.50
C GLU A 41 0.02 -4.91 -6.15
N ALA A 42 1.33 -4.99 -5.89
CA ALA A 42 1.85 -5.48 -4.62
C ALA A 42 1.37 -4.64 -3.43
N VAL A 43 1.38 -3.31 -3.55
CA VAL A 43 0.88 -2.42 -2.50
C VAL A 43 -0.61 -2.66 -2.24
N ILE A 44 -1.43 -2.79 -3.32
CA ILE A 44 -2.87 -3.05 -3.20
C ILE A 44 -3.13 -4.40 -2.53
N LYS A 45 -2.56 -5.44 -3.11
CA LYS A 45 -2.83 -6.81 -2.67
C LYS A 45 -2.30 -7.08 -1.27
N SER A 46 -1.26 -6.40 -0.85
CA SER A 46 -0.80 -6.43 0.54
C SER A 46 -1.88 -5.95 1.51
N ALA A 47 -2.57 -4.85 1.19
CA ALA A 47 -3.66 -4.34 2.01
C ALA A 47 -4.93 -5.22 1.95
N GLU A 48 -5.25 -5.79 0.77
CA GLU A 48 -6.44 -6.61 0.58
C GLU A 48 -6.32 -8.00 1.20
N LEU A 49 -5.16 -8.63 1.01
CA LEU A 49 -4.96 -10.03 1.33
C LEU A 49 -4.44 -10.26 2.75
N ASN A 50 -3.86 -9.25 3.41
CA ASN A 50 -3.21 -9.36 4.72
C ASN A 50 -2.27 -10.59 4.78
N PRO A 51 -1.18 -10.61 4.01
CA PRO A 51 -0.26 -11.73 4.00
C PRO A 51 0.60 -11.77 5.28
N ASP A 52 1.06 -12.96 5.65
CA ASP A 52 2.01 -13.12 6.76
C ASP A 52 3.45 -12.83 6.33
N LEU A 53 3.74 -12.91 5.01
CA LEU A 53 5.01 -12.58 4.39
C LEU A 53 4.80 -12.21 2.92
N ILE A 54 5.66 -11.34 2.41
CA ILE A 54 5.73 -10.98 1.00
C ILE A 54 7.07 -11.41 0.43
N ILE A 55 7.04 -12.19 -0.64
CA ILE A 55 8.23 -12.46 -1.46
C ILE A 55 8.19 -11.48 -2.63
N MET A 56 9.26 -10.69 -2.79
CA MET A 56 9.32 -9.57 -3.70
C MET A 56 10.53 -9.64 -4.62
N ASP A 57 10.31 -9.66 -5.93
CA ASP A 57 11.40 -9.37 -6.86
C ASP A 57 11.75 -7.88 -6.84
N VAL A 58 13.03 -7.59 -6.84
CA VAL A 58 13.56 -6.22 -6.95
C VAL A 58 13.39 -5.69 -8.38
N GLY A 59 13.52 -6.56 -9.37
CA GLY A 59 13.60 -6.22 -10.78
C GLY A 59 12.28 -6.11 -11.52
N LEU A 60 11.18 -5.83 -10.82
CA LEU A 60 9.85 -5.73 -11.42
C LEU A 60 9.80 -4.73 -12.58
N ALA A 61 9.17 -5.14 -13.68
CA ALA A 61 8.84 -4.26 -14.78
C ALA A 61 7.64 -3.37 -14.40
N GLY A 62 7.76 -2.05 -14.59
CA GLY A 62 6.67 -1.13 -14.29
C GLY A 62 7.14 0.28 -13.93
N LYS A 63 6.20 1.09 -13.44
CA LYS A 63 6.51 2.46 -12.96
C LYS A 63 7.02 2.48 -11.52
N MET A 64 6.70 1.42 -10.76
CA MET A 64 7.14 1.18 -9.40
C MET A 64 7.95 -0.11 -9.37
N ASP A 65 9.22 -0.03 -9.01
CA ASP A 65 10.07 -1.22 -8.84
C ASP A 65 9.79 -1.92 -7.49
N GLY A 66 10.36 -3.12 -7.32
CA GLY A 66 10.13 -3.90 -6.10
C GLY A 66 10.68 -3.24 -4.84
N LEU A 67 11.71 -2.40 -4.92
CA LEU A 67 12.27 -1.68 -3.77
C LEU A 67 11.34 -0.54 -3.34
N GLU A 68 10.80 0.21 -4.29
CA GLU A 68 9.83 1.28 -4.02
C GLU A 68 8.54 0.70 -3.44
N ALA A 69 8.03 -0.40 -4.02
CA ALA A 69 6.86 -1.11 -3.51
C ALA A 69 7.08 -1.63 -2.09
N ALA A 70 8.23 -2.28 -1.83
CA ALA A 70 8.59 -2.79 -0.52
C ALA A 70 8.69 -1.68 0.52
N HIS A 71 9.24 -0.51 0.15
CA HIS A 71 9.29 0.65 1.04
C HIS A 71 7.89 1.06 1.48
N TYR A 72 6.95 1.26 0.54
CA TYR A 72 5.58 1.62 0.88
C TYR A 72 4.86 0.55 1.70
N ILE A 73 4.97 -0.72 1.30
CA ILE A 73 4.34 -1.83 2.02
C ILE A 73 4.85 -1.90 3.47
N PHE A 74 6.15 -1.82 3.67
CA PHE A 74 6.73 -1.87 5.01
C PHE A 74 6.28 -0.69 5.87
N GLN A 75 6.31 0.52 5.32
CA GLN A 75 5.95 1.73 6.07
C GLN A 75 4.45 1.81 6.39
N LEU A 76 3.59 1.34 5.50
CA LEU A 76 2.15 1.42 5.67
C LEU A 76 1.57 0.27 6.47
N PHE A 77 2.11 -0.94 6.28
CA PHE A 77 1.50 -2.17 6.77
C PHE A 77 2.42 -2.99 7.68
N HIS A 78 3.72 -2.69 7.70
CA HIS A 78 4.74 -3.41 8.47
C HIS A 78 4.84 -4.91 8.15
N TYR A 79 4.41 -5.35 6.97
CA TYR A 79 4.57 -6.74 6.58
C TYR A 79 6.04 -7.11 6.42
N PRO A 80 6.44 -8.32 6.81
CA PRO A 80 7.78 -8.81 6.54
C PRO A 80 7.96 -9.03 5.04
N ILE A 81 9.10 -8.56 4.51
CA ILE A 81 9.43 -8.67 3.10
C ILE A 81 10.72 -9.46 2.95
N LEU A 82 10.69 -10.45 2.06
CA LEU A 82 11.83 -11.24 1.64
C LEU A 82 12.08 -10.96 0.16
N PHE A 83 13.22 -10.37 -0.17
CA PHE A 83 13.58 -10.15 -1.56
C PHE A 83 14.12 -11.42 -2.21
N VAL A 84 13.69 -11.65 -3.46
CA VAL A 84 14.22 -12.70 -4.34
C VAL A 84 14.62 -12.04 -5.64
N THR A 85 15.92 -11.91 -5.92
CA THR A 85 16.39 -11.08 -7.03
C THR A 85 17.53 -11.71 -7.81
N GLY A 86 17.55 -11.50 -9.14
CA GLY A 86 18.70 -11.79 -10.00
C GLY A 86 19.72 -10.65 -10.08
N CYS A 87 19.40 -9.51 -9.45
CA CYS A 87 20.26 -8.33 -9.52
C CYS A 87 21.44 -8.45 -8.58
N THR A 88 22.64 -8.33 -9.12
CA THR A 88 23.92 -8.26 -8.37
C THR A 88 24.39 -6.82 -8.16
N ASP A 89 23.56 -5.82 -8.50
CA ASP A 89 23.87 -4.41 -8.37
C ASP A 89 23.89 -4.02 -6.88
N GLU A 90 25.08 -3.76 -6.36
CA GLU A 90 25.31 -3.40 -4.96
C GLU A 90 24.52 -2.14 -4.56
N ASP A 91 24.34 -1.20 -5.46
CA ASP A 91 23.59 0.03 -5.20
C ASP A 91 22.11 -0.27 -4.97
N LYS A 92 21.51 -1.18 -5.72
CA LYS A 92 20.12 -1.61 -5.53
C LYS A 92 19.97 -2.40 -4.23
N ILE A 93 20.88 -3.33 -3.96
CA ILE A 93 20.89 -4.10 -2.72
C ILE A 93 21.08 -3.17 -1.50
N SER A 94 21.93 -2.15 -1.63
CA SER A 94 22.11 -1.14 -0.59
C SER A 94 20.84 -0.35 -0.32
N LYS A 95 20.06 -0.02 -1.35
CA LYS A 95 18.73 0.64 -1.21
C LYS A 95 17.70 -0.27 -0.55
N ALA A 96 17.77 -1.59 -0.75
CA ALA A 96 16.88 -2.54 -0.10
C ALA A 96 16.92 -2.43 1.44
N LYS A 97 18.04 -2.02 2.03
CA LYS A 97 18.19 -1.83 3.49
C LYS A 97 17.19 -0.82 4.07
N PHE A 98 16.71 0.15 3.28
CA PHE A 98 15.74 1.14 3.75
C PHE A 98 14.34 0.57 3.97
N SER A 99 13.98 -0.53 3.30
CA SER A 99 12.72 -1.25 3.54
C SER A 99 12.81 -2.27 4.67
N GLN A 100 13.95 -2.33 5.39
CA GLN A 100 14.22 -3.26 6.49
C GLN A 100 13.83 -4.71 6.15
N PRO A 101 14.34 -5.29 5.05
CA PRO A 101 13.96 -6.62 4.63
C PRO A 101 14.36 -7.66 5.66
N TYR A 102 13.59 -8.71 5.75
CA TYR A 102 13.92 -9.86 6.60
C TYR A 102 14.95 -10.79 5.99
N GLY A 103 15.25 -10.61 4.70
CA GLY A 103 16.30 -11.32 3.98
C GLY A 103 16.32 -10.97 2.49
N VAL A 104 17.40 -11.39 1.84
CA VAL A 104 17.59 -11.30 0.39
C VAL A 104 18.08 -12.65 -0.11
N ILE A 105 17.43 -13.21 -1.10
CA ILE A 105 17.80 -14.45 -1.77
C ILE A 105 18.15 -14.12 -3.23
N PHE A 106 19.24 -14.65 -3.70
CA PHE A 106 19.68 -14.45 -5.08
C PHE A 106 19.18 -15.57 -5.99
N LYS A 107 18.74 -15.22 -7.18
CA LYS A 107 18.47 -16.18 -8.26
C LYS A 107 19.79 -16.64 -8.90
N PRO A 108 20.02 -17.95 -9.13
CA PRO A 108 19.11 -19.06 -8.87
C PRO A 108 19.12 -19.50 -7.39
N PHE A 109 17.98 -19.93 -6.89
CA PHE A 109 17.78 -20.34 -5.49
C PHE A 109 17.32 -21.81 -5.38
N THR A 110 17.50 -22.38 -4.22
CA THR A 110 17.10 -23.74 -3.89
C THR A 110 15.82 -23.77 -3.03
N PRO A 111 15.07 -24.88 -3.02
CA PRO A 111 13.90 -25.03 -2.14
C PRO A 111 14.22 -24.89 -0.64
N ILE A 112 15.43 -25.26 -0.24
CA ILE A 112 15.89 -25.16 1.16
C ILE A 112 16.10 -23.68 1.51
N GLU A 113 16.75 -22.90 0.65
CA GLU A 113 16.98 -21.47 0.87
C GLU A 113 15.68 -20.70 1.00
N ILE A 114 14.70 -20.95 0.10
CA ILE A 114 13.37 -20.33 0.19
C ILE A 114 12.70 -20.69 1.51
N ALA A 115 12.62 -21.98 1.84
CA ALA A 115 11.92 -22.45 3.04
C ALA A 115 12.56 -21.88 4.33
N THR A 116 13.89 -21.92 4.44
CA THR A 116 14.60 -21.45 5.64
C THR A 116 14.42 -19.92 5.82
N ASN A 117 14.58 -19.15 4.74
CA ASN A 117 14.44 -17.70 4.84
C ASN A 117 12.98 -17.27 5.12
N VAL A 118 11.98 -17.96 4.55
CA VAL A 118 10.57 -17.73 4.83
C VAL A 118 10.26 -18.01 6.30
N GLU A 119 10.70 -19.14 6.84
CA GLU A 119 10.51 -19.51 8.24
C GLU A 119 11.15 -18.48 9.19
N LEU A 120 12.42 -18.11 8.93
CA LEU A 120 13.13 -17.09 9.71
C LEU A 120 12.46 -15.73 9.64
N ALA A 121 11.99 -15.31 8.46
CA ALA A 121 11.33 -14.02 8.30
C ALA A 121 10.03 -13.94 9.10
N ILE A 122 9.19 -14.98 9.04
CA ILE A 122 7.92 -15.07 9.78
C ILE A 122 8.21 -15.12 11.30
N TYR A 123 9.17 -15.96 11.71
CA TYR A 123 9.57 -16.07 13.11
C TYR A 123 10.07 -14.74 13.68
N ASN A 124 11.02 -14.11 13.01
CA ASN A 124 11.60 -12.85 13.44
C ASN A 124 10.56 -11.71 13.47
N HIS A 125 9.61 -11.71 12.53
CA HIS A 125 8.53 -10.73 12.53
C HIS A 125 7.60 -10.92 13.74
N SER A 126 7.20 -12.15 14.04
CA SER A 126 6.28 -12.46 15.15
C SER A 126 6.90 -12.20 16.53
N HIS A 127 8.23 -12.27 16.65
CA HIS A 127 8.96 -12.08 17.91
C HIS A 127 9.61 -10.69 18.03
N ARG A 128 9.39 -9.80 17.08
CA ARG A 128 9.87 -8.41 17.20
C ARG A 128 9.15 -7.73 18.36
N PRO A 129 9.86 -7.04 19.28
CA PRO A 129 9.22 -6.21 20.31
C PRO A 129 8.32 -5.20 19.56
N LYS A 130 7.04 -5.18 19.90
CA LYS A 130 6.14 -4.12 19.42
C LYS A 130 6.65 -2.84 20.08
N SER A 131 7.57 -2.15 19.42
CA SER A 131 7.98 -0.82 19.86
C SER A 131 6.73 0.04 19.89
N THR A 132 6.52 0.71 20.99
CA THR A 132 5.48 1.72 21.23
C THR A 132 5.69 2.86 20.24
N SER A 133 5.32 2.66 18.98
CA SER A 133 5.20 3.75 18.04
C SER A 133 3.95 4.53 18.44
N GLN A 134 4.14 5.77 18.87
CA GLN A 134 3.07 6.71 19.27
C GLN A 134 2.17 7.12 18.07
N TYR A 135 2.43 6.59 16.90
CA TYR A 135 1.55 6.74 15.74
C TYR A 135 0.87 5.40 15.52
N PRO A 136 -0.45 5.35 15.36
CA PRO A 136 -1.10 4.16 14.87
C PRO A 136 -0.61 3.97 13.42
N ALA A 137 0.51 3.27 13.26
CA ALA A 137 0.75 2.52 12.06
C ALA A 137 -0.51 1.69 11.92
N GLY A 138 -1.35 2.05 10.94
CA GLY A 138 -2.67 1.47 10.85
C GLY A 138 -2.51 -0.04 10.79
N GLU A 139 -3.05 -0.75 11.77
CA GLU A 139 -3.15 -2.19 11.64
C GLU A 139 -3.72 -2.43 10.24
N PRO A 140 -3.07 -3.24 9.40
CA PRO A 140 -3.45 -3.36 7.98
C PRO A 140 -4.92 -3.67 7.77
N GLY A 141 -5.54 -4.42 8.69
CA GLY A 141 -6.97 -4.67 8.72
C GLY A 141 -7.83 -3.42 8.96
N LYS A 142 -7.35 -2.44 9.72
CA LYS A 142 -8.17 -1.26 10.07
C LYS A 142 -8.36 -0.27 8.93
N ILE A 143 -7.39 -0.12 8.03
CA ILE A 143 -7.55 0.75 6.85
C ILE A 143 -8.59 0.17 5.89
N LYS A 144 -8.66 -1.14 5.75
CA LYS A 144 -9.63 -1.83 4.91
C LYS A 144 -11.05 -1.72 5.46
N GLU A 145 -11.19 -1.77 6.79
CA GLU A 145 -12.48 -1.71 7.51
C GLU A 145 -12.96 -0.27 7.76
N MET A 146 -12.18 0.74 7.38
CA MET A 146 -12.62 2.12 7.49
C MET A 146 -13.83 2.36 6.60
N LEU A 147 -14.93 2.84 7.19
CA LEU A 147 -16.12 3.30 6.47
C LEU A 147 -15.83 4.51 5.58
N ASP A 148 -14.76 5.25 5.86
CA ASP A 148 -14.29 6.37 5.07
C ASP A 148 -13.50 5.89 3.85
N ALA A 149 -13.62 6.60 2.73
CA ALA A 149 -12.72 6.43 1.62
C ALA A 149 -11.32 6.92 2.03
N VAL A 150 -10.32 6.07 1.87
CA VAL A 150 -8.92 6.39 2.18
C VAL A 150 -8.07 6.29 0.92
N ILE A 151 -7.33 7.35 0.65
CA ILE A 151 -6.36 7.42 -0.44
C ILE A 151 -5.02 7.84 0.18
N LEU A 152 -3.94 7.15 -0.22
CA LEU A 152 -2.58 7.58 0.09
C LEU A 152 -1.92 8.11 -1.16
N THR A 153 -1.19 9.22 -1.02
CA THR A 153 -0.40 9.78 -2.10
C THR A 153 1.05 9.94 -1.68
N ASP A 154 1.95 9.91 -2.65
CA ASP A 154 3.32 10.36 -2.43
C ASP A 154 3.35 11.91 -2.25
N LYS A 155 4.52 12.45 -1.96
CA LYS A 155 4.71 13.91 -1.78
C LYS A 155 4.42 14.74 -3.04
N ARG A 156 4.33 14.10 -4.22
CA ARG A 156 3.96 14.75 -5.49
C ARG A 156 2.48 14.65 -5.79
N GLY A 157 1.69 14.07 -4.87
CA GLY A 157 0.25 13.87 -5.05
C GLY A 157 -0.12 12.68 -5.95
N ARG A 158 0.81 11.79 -6.29
CA ARG A 158 0.50 10.57 -7.04
C ARG A 158 -0.08 9.53 -6.09
N ILE A 159 -1.19 8.91 -6.49
CA ILE A 159 -1.90 7.92 -5.69
C ILE A 159 -1.09 6.61 -5.64
N ILE A 160 -0.73 6.19 -4.43
CA ILE A 160 0.05 4.97 -4.15
C ILE A 160 -0.77 3.88 -3.46
N TYR A 161 -1.91 4.24 -2.88
CA TYR A 161 -2.86 3.31 -2.28
C TYR A 161 -4.26 3.92 -2.21
N PHE A 162 -5.28 3.08 -2.25
CA PHE A 162 -6.67 3.42 -1.94
C PHE A 162 -7.41 2.18 -1.39
N ASN A 163 -8.33 2.40 -0.45
CA ASN A 163 -9.17 1.32 0.06
C ASN A 163 -10.39 1.07 -0.88
N PRO A 164 -11.08 -0.08 -0.75
CA PRO A 164 -12.26 -0.38 -1.57
C PRO A 164 -13.35 0.70 -1.50
N THR A 165 -13.51 1.37 -0.35
CA THR A 165 -14.46 2.46 -0.17
C THR A 165 -14.10 3.66 -1.08
N ALA A 166 -12.82 3.94 -1.31
CA ALA A 166 -12.42 5.02 -2.21
C ALA A 166 -12.85 4.78 -3.66
N LEU A 167 -12.87 3.53 -4.13
CA LEU A 167 -13.37 3.19 -5.48
C LEU A 167 -14.83 3.59 -5.71
N TRP A 168 -15.64 3.57 -4.65
CA TRP A 168 -17.03 4.01 -4.68
C TRP A 168 -17.19 5.50 -5.00
N TYR A 169 -16.17 6.29 -4.66
CA TYR A 169 -16.19 7.73 -4.84
C TYR A 169 -15.61 8.15 -6.19
N VAL A 170 -14.74 7.36 -6.80
CA VAL A 170 -13.92 7.78 -7.95
C VAL A 170 -14.30 7.09 -9.24
N ASP A 171 -15.35 6.85 -9.69
CA ASP A 171 -15.85 6.30 -10.99
C ASP A 171 -14.77 5.90 -12.05
N ILE A 172 -13.59 5.44 -11.61
CA ILE A 172 -12.46 5.03 -12.44
C ILE A 172 -12.06 3.59 -12.05
N PRO A 173 -11.76 2.71 -13.01
CA PRO A 173 -11.25 1.38 -12.70
C PRO A 173 -9.98 1.42 -11.85
N ALA A 174 -9.86 0.54 -10.87
CA ALA A 174 -8.72 0.47 -9.95
C ALA A 174 -7.36 0.52 -10.65
N LYS A 175 -7.21 -0.23 -11.76
CA LYS A 175 -5.99 -0.28 -12.57
C LYS A 175 -5.56 1.07 -13.15
N ASP A 176 -6.49 2.01 -13.32
CA ASP A 176 -6.26 3.30 -13.95
C ASP A 176 -6.05 4.44 -12.93
N ILE A 177 -6.15 4.15 -11.62
CA ILE A 177 -5.99 5.13 -10.54
C ILE A 177 -4.53 5.27 -10.11
N TYR A 178 -3.77 4.18 -10.17
CA TYR A 178 -2.39 4.14 -9.67
C TYR A 178 -1.47 5.12 -10.36
N LEU A 179 -0.65 5.79 -9.55
CA LEU A 179 0.34 6.79 -9.93
C LEU A 179 -0.23 7.99 -10.70
N LYS A 180 -1.56 8.05 -10.92
CA LYS A 180 -2.18 9.29 -11.35
C LYS A 180 -2.07 10.33 -10.24
N HIS A 181 -1.95 11.57 -10.62
CA HIS A 181 -2.10 12.65 -9.67
C HIS A 181 -3.54 12.67 -9.15
N TRP A 182 -3.72 12.82 -7.84
CA TRP A 182 -5.06 12.74 -7.21
C TRP A 182 -6.08 13.72 -7.84
N ARG A 183 -5.63 14.86 -8.38
CA ARG A 183 -6.47 15.84 -9.09
C ARG A 183 -6.97 15.37 -10.46
N GLU A 184 -6.33 14.37 -11.06
CA GLU A 184 -6.82 13.74 -12.30
C GLU A 184 -7.98 12.78 -12.01
N VAL A 185 -8.11 12.36 -10.76
CA VAL A 185 -9.13 11.40 -10.31
C VAL A 185 -10.34 12.12 -9.70
N MET A 186 -10.09 13.22 -8.98
CA MET A 186 -11.14 14.01 -8.33
C MET A 186 -10.74 15.47 -8.18
N MET A 187 -11.72 16.34 -8.23
CA MET A 187 -11.54 17.77 -7.99
C MET A 187 -12.32 18.19 -6.75
N LEU A 188 -11.71 19.02 -5.93
CA LEU A 188 -12.36 19.63 -4.76
C LEU A 188 -12.81 21.04 -5.07
N ILE A 189 -14.05 21.32 -4.78
CA ILE A 189 -14.66 22.65 -4.95
C ILE A 189 -15.33 23.11 -3.67
N ASN A 190 -15.52 24.39 -3.55
CA ASN A 190 -16.40 24.97 -2.56
C ASN A 190 -17.86 24.67 -2.96
N ASP A 191 -18.62 24.00 -2.09
CA ASP A 191 -19.99 23.57 -2.38
C ASP A 191 -20.98 24.76 -2.62
N LYS A 192 -20.64 25.96 -2.19
CA LYS A 192 -21.49 27.16 -2.33
C LYS A 192 -21.11 28.06 -3.51
N THR A 193 -19.79 28.18 -3.78
CA THR A 193 -19.29 29.15 -4.79
C THR A 193 -18.82 28.48 -6.06
N ASP A 194 -18.75 27.14 -6.10
CA ASP A 194 -18.19 26.31 -7.18
C ASP A 194 -16.71 26.59 -7.49
N GLU A 195 -16.05 27.42 -6.71
CA GLU A 195 -14.62 27.69 -6.86
C GLU A 195 -13.78 26.50 -6.45
N GLN A 196 -12.74 26.22 -7.22
CA GLN A 196 -11.80 25.15 -6.90
C GLN A 196 -11.08 25.47 -5.58
N LEU A 197 -11.09 24.50 -4.67
CA LEU A 197 -10.32 24.60 -3.42
C LEU A 197 -8.82 24.47 -3.67
N LYS A 198 -8.02 25.05 -2.77
CA LYS A 198 -6.56 24.82 -2.76
C LYS A 198 -6.28 23.33 -2.66
N ASP A 199 -5.12 22.95 -3.17
CA ASP A 199 -4.69 21.55 -3.13
C ASP A 199 -4.32 21.15 -1.70
N PRO A 200 -5.16 20.37 -0.96
CA PRO A 200 -4.87 20.02 0.41
C PRO A 200 -3.74 18.99 0.53
N VAL A 201 -3.50 18.21 -0.53
CA VAL A 201 -2.39 17.24 -0.55
C VAL A 201 -1.06 17.98 -0.68
N ALA A 202 -0.96 18.91 -1.63
CA ALA A 202 0.22 19.74 -1.79
C ALA A 202 0.49 20.61 -0.55
N GLU A 203 -0.55 21.20 0.04
CA GLU A 203 -0.44 22.00 1.26
C GLU A 203 0.07 21.15 2.43
N CYS A 204 -0.51 19.97 2.63
CA CYS A 204 -0.09 19.02 3.65
C CYS A 204 1.36 18.55 3.45
N ALA A 205 1.73 18.18 2.22
CA ALA A 205 3.08 17.70 1.92
C ALA A 205 4.16 18.80 2.09
N ASN A 206 3.84 20.04 1.78
CA ASN A 206 4.78 21.17 1.88
C ASN A 206 4.98 21.66 3.32
N HIS A 207 3.91 21.68 4.10
CA HIS A 207 3.94 22.25 5.46
C HIS A 207 4.00 21.18 6.55
N MET A 208 3.89 19.90 6.19
CA MET A 208 3.86 18.76 7.13
C MET A 208 2.77 18.91 8.20
N THR A 209 1.66 19.55 7.85
CA THR A 209 0.52 19.82 8.72
C THR A 209 -0.76 19.26 8.14
N GLY A 210 -1.69 18.85 9.01
CA GLY A 210 -3.00 18.37 8.57
C GLY A 210 -3.85 19.51 8.01
N VAL A 211 -4.64 19.18 6.98
CA VAL A 211 -5.62 20.09 6.34
C VAL A 211 -7.01 19.45 6.44
N VAL A 212 -8.00 20.22 6.88
CA VAL A 212 -9.37 19.74 7.02
C VAL A 212 -10.34 20.67 6.28
N TYR A 213 -11.13 20.10 5.37
CA TYR A 213 -12.27 20.76 4.77
C TYR A 213 -13.56 20.11 5.28
N ASP A 214 -14.26 20.78 6.19
CA ASP A 214 -15.47 20.24 6.84
C ASP A 214 -16.77 20.87 6.36
N SER A 215 -16.84 22.21 6.23
CA SER A 215 -18.15 22.87 6.12
C SER A 215 -18.65 23.07 4.69
N ASN A 216 -17.79 23.33 3.72
CA ASN A 216 -18.16 23.75 2.38
C ASN A 216 -17.41 23.01 1.26
N ALA A 217 -17.01 21.76 1.47
CA ALA A 217 -16.32 21.00 0.46
C ALA A 217 -17.28 20.06 -0.29
N ALA A 218 -17.17 20.09 -1.61
CA ALA A 218 -17.73 19.07 -2.49
C ALA A 218 -16.60 18.47 -3.34
N MET A 219 -16.75 17.20 -3.61
CA MET A 219 -15.88 16.46 -4.53
C MET A 219 -16.62 16.28 -5.85
N VAL A 220 -15.93 16.55 -6.95
CA VAL A 220 -16.40 16.30 -8.31
C VAL A 220 -15.51 15.24 -8.94
N THR A 221 -16.12 14.17 -9.40
CA THR A 221 -15.39 13.07 -10.07
C THR A 221 -15.18 13.35 -11.54
N THR A 222 -14.39 12.55 -12.21
CA THR A 222 -14.17 12.62 -13.67
C THR A 222 -15.44 12.42 -14.49
N THR A 223 -16.48 11.78 -13.92
CA THR A 223 -17.80 11.62 -14.54
C THR A 223 -18.77 12.74 -14.14
N SER A 224 -18.25 13.84 -13.58
CA SER A 224 -19.04 15.02 -13.14
C SER A 224 -20.04 14.74 -12.02
N LYS A 225 -19.92 13.63 -11.30
CA LYS A 225 -20.72 13.40 -10.09
C LYS A 225 -20.23 14.28 -8.97
N ARG A 226 -21.13 15.03 -8.37
CA ARG A 226 -20.88 15.91 -7.23
C ARG A 226 -21.36 15.27 -5.94
N ARG A 227 -20.51 15.29 -4.90
CA ARG A 227 -20.78 14.78 -3.56
C ARG A 227 -20.33 15.77 -2.51
N LYS A 228 -21.20 16.09 -1.55
CA LYS A 228 -20.81 16.86 -0.37
C LYS A 228 -19.99 15.99 0.56
N VAL A 229 -18.78 16.41 0.84
CA VAL A 229 -17.82 15.58 1.59
C VAL A 229 -17.17 16.35 2.73
N ARG A 230 -16.75 15.61 3.72
CA ARG A 230 -15.72 16.02 4.67
C ARG A 230 -14.40 15.39 4.24
N ILE A 231 -13.35 16.19 4.20
CA ILE A 231 -12.03 15.71 3.81
C ILE A 231 -11.07 16.04 4.93
N ASN A 232 -10.30 15.04 5.32
CA ASN A 232 -9.21 15.19 6.27
C ASN A 232 -7.93 14.68 5.58
N VAL A 233 -6.94 15.54 5.50
CA VAL A 233 -5.65 15.26 4.89
C VAL A 233 -4.58 15.41 5.95
N ARG A 234 -3.72 14.42 6.09
CA ARG A 234 -2.65 14.43 7.09
C ARG A 234 -1.38 13.77 6.57
N PRO A 235 -0.21 14.24 6.99
CA PRO A 235 1.03 13.58 6.65
C PRO A 235 1.13 12.27 7.44
N LEU A 236 1.65 11.24 6.80
CA LEU A 236 2.13 10.03 7.45
C LEU A 236 3.64 10.12 7.53
N LEU A 237 4.16 9.91 8.71
CA LEU A 237 5.59 9.99 9.01
C LEU A 237 6.07 8.63 9.51
N ASP A 238 7.34 8.31 9.25
CA ASP A 238 7.98 7.13 9.85
C ASP A 238 8.34 7.37 11.32
N ASN A 239 8.92 6.35 11.96
CA ASN A 239 9.36 6.41 13.36
C ASN A 239 10.48 7.44 13.63
N ARG A 240 11.07 8.00 12.57
CA ARG A 240 12.10 9.05 12.64
C ARG A 240 11.55 10.43 12.29
N GLY A 241 10.24 10.53 12.08
CA GLY A 241 9.58 11.76 11.65
C GLY A 241 9.78 12.12 10.18
N GLN A 242 10.28 11.18 9.36
CA GLN A 242 10.43 11.40 7.93
C GLN A 242 9.12 11.17 7.19
N PHE A 243 8.89 11.98 6.16
CA PHE A 243 7.69 11.90 5.34
C PHE A 243 7.60 10.56 4.60
N LEU A 244 6.44 9.91 4.70
CA LEU A 244 6.11 8.68 4.00
C LEU A 244 5.09 8.90 2.89
N ALA A 245 3.95 9.47 3.27
CA ALA A 245 2.80 9.64 2.41
C ALA A 245 1.91 10.77 2.92
N VAL A 246 0.98 11.20 2.10
CA VAL A 246 -0.18 11.98 2.56
C VAL A 246 -1.40 11.07 2.59
N MET A 247 -2.06 10.98 3.72
CA MET A 247 -3.33 10.28 3.85
C MET A 247 -4.47 11.25 3.65
N VAL A 248 -5.33 10.93 2.68
CA VAL A 248 -6.59 11.64 2.41
C VAL A 248 -7.74 10.72 2.84
N SER A 249 -8.52 11.14 3.82
CA SER A 249 -9.77 10.45 4.17
C SER A 249 -10.97 11.29 3.77
N ILE A 250 -11.94 10.65 3.13
CA ILE A 250 -13.11 11.28 2.56
C ILE A 250 -14.36 10.61 3.13
N ARG A 251 -15.28 11.41 3.67
CA ARG A 251 -16.58 10.96 4.16
C ARG A 251 -17.69 11.78 3.52
N GLU A 252 -18.69 11.12 2.95
CA GLU A 252 -19.90 11.80 2.45
C GLU A 252 -20.74 12.29 3.62
N LYS A 253 -21.23 13.54 3.54
CA LYS A 253 -22.02 14.17 4.62
C LYS A 253 -23.46 13.63 4.70
N THR A 254 -23.96 13.10 3.60
CA THR A 254 -25.30 12.49 3.51
C THR A 254 -25.14 11.13 2.82
N PRO A 255 -24.91 10.04 3.56
CA PRO A 255 -24.78 8.72 2.93
C PRO A 255 -26.09 8.35 2.23
N LYS A 256 -25.99 7.91 0.96
CA LYS A 256 -27.13 7.33 0.26
C LYS A 256 -27.51 5.99 0.91
N PRO A 257 -28.84 5.64 0.96
CA PRO A 257 -29.25 4.31 1.38
C PRO A 257 -28.62 3.26 0.44
N GLY A 258 -27.89 2.29 1.02
CA GLY A 258 -27.23 1.18 0.30
C GLY A 258 -25.71 1.09 0.47
N MET A 259 -25.07 1.97 1.25
CA MET A 259 -23.71 1.73 1.71
C MET A 259 -23.68 0.68 2.83
N PRO A 260 -22.70 -0.23 2.87
CA PRO A 260 -22.48 -1.07 4.05
C PRO A 260 -22.20 -0.17 5.25
N GLN A 261 -22.96 -0.41 6.33
CA GLN A 261 -22.77 0.24 7.63
C GLN A 261 -21.57 -0.36 8.36
#